data_386ff480708c3acaef43a409ac437638
#
_entry.id   386ff480708c3acaef43a409ac437638
#
_cell.length_a   1.000
_cell.length_b   1.000
_cell.length_c   1.000
_cell.angle_alpha   90.00
_cell.angle_beta   90.00
_cell.angle_gamma   90.00
#
_symmetry.space_group_name_H-M   'P 1'
#
loop_
_entity.id
_entity.type
_entity.pdbx_description
1 polymer ?
#
loop_
_entity_poly.entity_id
_entity_poly.type
_entity_poly.pdbx_seq_one_letter_code
_entity_poly.pdbx_strand_id
1 'polypeptide(L)'
;MTKTSIAFAFLLALSAPALAQHAGHGSHNAAVAQGESASTKAFKAANDAMHRDMNVPLTGDADVDFARSMIPHHQGAIDMAKIVLAHGKDPAIRKLAEEVVAAQESEIAMMRKWLAAKGK
;
A
#
# COMPACT_ATOMS: atom_id res chain seq x y z
N MET A 1 -55.04 -21.94 27.98
CA MET A 1 -54.12 -20.80 27.85
C MET A 1 -53.12 -20.87 29.01
N THR A 2 -52.03 -21.57 28.84
CA THR A 2 -50.97 -21.79 29.85
C THR A 2 -49.72 -21.03 29.42
N LYS A 3 -49.37 -19.99 30.13
CA LYS A 3 -48.16 -19.19 29.92
C LYS A 3 -46.98 -19.87 30.63
N THR A 4 -46.05 -20.41 29.88
CA THR A 4 -44.81 -20.99 30.41
C THR A 4 -43.75 -19.89 30.48
N SER A 5 -43.41 -19.45 31.69
CA SER A 5 -42.30 -18.50 31.95
C SER A 5 -40.98 -19.26 31.97
N ILE A 6 -40.07 -18.96 31.05
CA ILE A 6 -38.70 -19.48 31.04
C ILE A 6 -37.84 -18.49 31.82
N ALA A 7 -37.35 -18.90 32.97
CA ALA A 7 -36.37 -18.15 33.77
C ALA A 7 -34.97 -18.37 33.19
N PHE A 8 -34.33 -17.29 32.72
CA PHE A 8 -32.91 -17.29 32.29
C PHE A 8 -32.04 -17.07 33.54
N ALA A 9 -31.32 -18.10 33.94
CA ALA A 9 -30.30 -18.01 34.98
C ALA A 9 -29.01 -17.42 34.34
N PHE A 10 -28.66 -16.22 34.75
CA PHE A 10 -27.38 -15.61 34.40
C PHE A 10 -26.26 -16.22 35.26
N LEU A 11 -25.42 -17.05 34.66
CA LEU A 11 -24.18 -17.55 35.27
C LEU A 11 -23.06 -16.50 35.07
N LEU A 12 -22.72 -15.77 36.13
CA LEU A 12 -21.55 -14.89 36.12
C LEU A 12 -20.29 -15.75 36.19
N ALA A 13 -19.60 -15.91 35.08
CA ALA A 13 -18.25 -16.45 35.04
C ALA A 13 -17.26 -15.32 35.36
N LEU A 14 -16.63 -15.34 36.51
CA LEU A 14 -15.46 -14.51 36.84
C LEU A 14 -14.28 -14.98 35.97
N SER A 15 -13.94 -14.22 34.97
CA SER A 15 -12.69 -14.38 34.24
C SER A 15 -11.59 -13.59 34.93
N ALA A 16 -10.65 -14.30 35.54
CA ALA A 16 -9.41 -13.72 36.03
C ALA A 16 -8.56 -13.19 34.85
N PRO A 17 -7.84 -12.06 35.02
CA PRO A 17 -6.92 -11.58 33.98
C PRO A 17 -5.71 -12.53 33.92
N ALA A 18 -5.55 -13.23 32.79
CA ALA A 18 -4.32 -13.91 32.47
C ALA A 18 -3.26 -12.85 32.18
N LEU A 19 -2.30 -12.70 33.07
CA LEU A 19 -1.06 -11.98 32.84
C LEU A 19 -0.31 -12.75 31.72
N ALA A 20 -0.44 -12.26 30.50
CA ALA A 20 0.41 -12.71 29.40
C ALA A 20 1.85 -12.28 29.72
N GLN A 21 2.64 -13.26 30.17
CA GLN A 21 4.09 -13.14 30.24
C GLN A 21 4.59 -12.93 28.81
N HIS A 22 5.10 -11.76 28.51
CA HIS A 22 5.95 -11.51 27.37
C HIS A 22 7.22 -12.35 27.53
N ALA A 23 7.15 -13.61 27.09
CA ALA A 23 8.34 -14.41 26.88
C ALA A 23 9.17 -13.74 25.80
N GLY A 24 10.42 -13.43 26.13
CA GLY A 24 11.35 -12.65 25.35
C GLY A 24 11.43 -13.10 23.88
N HIS A 25 11.36 -12.14 23.01
CA HIS A 25 11.82 -12.29 21.63
C HIS A 25 13.30 -12.63 21.68
N GLY A 26 13.59 -13.93 21.60
CA GLY A 26 14.93 -14.45 21.41
C GLY A 26 15.54 -13.74 20.20
N SER A 27 16.69 -13.17 20.41
CA SER A 27 17.54 -12.55 19.42
C SER A 27 17.75 -13.49 18.23
N HIS A 28 16.99 -13.32 17.15
CA HIS A 28 17.42 -13.76 15.82
C HIS A 28 18.41 -12.73 15.24
N ASN A 29 19.50 -12.52 15.97
CA ASN A 29 20.56 -11.61 15.59
C ASN A 29 21.77 -12.41 15.08
N ALA A 30 21.54 -13.25 14.06
CA ALA A 30 22.61 -14.03 13.43
C ALA A 30 22.36 -14.18 11.91
N ALA A 31 22.02 -13.11 11.20
CA ALA A 31 22.07 -13.09 9.73
C ALA A 31 22.00 -11.63 9.18
N VAL A 32 22.79 -10.71 9.65
CA VAL A 32 22.82 -9.37 9.01
C VAL A 32 24.23 -8.84 8.91
N ALA A 33 25.00 -9.47 8.04
CA ALA A 33 26.12 -8.83 7.38
C ALA A 33 26.00 -8.98 5.85
N GLN A 34 24.77 -9.21 5.34
CA GLN A 34 24.50 -9.07 3.92
C GLN A 34 23.93 -7.68 3.72
N GLY A 35 24.67 -6.82 3.01
CA GLY A 35 24.21 -5.50 2.65
C GLY A 35 22.81 -5.54 2.01
N GLU A 36 22.06 -4.45 2.16
CA GLU A 36 20.70 -4.34 1.66
C GLU A 36 20.60 -4.78 0.19
N SER A 37 19.59 -5.61 -0.16
CA SER A 37 19.43 -6.14 -1.51
C SER A 37 19.22 -5.03 -2.55
N ALA A 38 19.57 -5.31 -3.81
CA ALA A 38 19.34 -4.35 -4.90
C ALA A 38 17.86 -3.97 -5.04
N SER A 39 16.93 -4.95 -4.88
CA SER A 39 15.49 -4.68 -4.91
C SER A 39 15.03 -3.81 -3.75
N THR A 40 15.54 -4.04 -2.53
CA THR A 40 15.19 -3.20 -1.38
C THR A 40 15.63 -1.76 -1.58
N LYS A 41 16.85 -1.54 -2.07
CA LYS A 41 17.36 -0.19 -2.41
C LYS A 41 16.50 0.47 -3.47
N ALA A 42 16.13 -0.28 -4.51
CA ALA A 42 15.28 0.23 -5.60
C ALA A 42 13.89 0.62 -5.10
N PHE A 43 13.25 -0.20 -4.26
CA PHE A 43 11.93 0.15 -3.67
C PHE A 43 12.01 1.39 -2.78
N LYS A 44 13.05 1.53 -1.94
CA LYS A 44 13.22 2.74 -1.15
C LYS A 44 13.37 3.98 -2.04
N ALA A 45 14.21 3.91 -3.06
CA ALA A 45 14.40 5.03 -3.99
C ALA A 45 13.10 5.39 -4.74
N ALA A 46 12.30 4.40 -5.17
CA ALA A 46 11.01 4.63 -5.82
C ALA A 46 10.01 5.29 -4.87
N ASN A 47 9.92 4.84 -3.61
CA ASN A 47 9.08 5.45 -2.60
C ASN A 47 9.48 6.89 -2.29
N ASP A 48 10.77 7.15 -2.12
CA ASP A 48 11.29 8.50 -1.86
C ASP A 48 11.00 9.45 -3.04
N ALA A 49 11.15 8.96 -4.27
CA ALA A 49 10.82 9.73 -5.48
C ALA A 49 9.32 10.05 -5.52
N MET A 50 8.46 9.05 -5.34
CA MET A 50 7.01 9.23 -5.34
C MET A 50 6.57 10.25 -4.28
N HIS A 51 7.09 10.16 -3.04
CA HIS A 51 6.75 11.10 -1.97
C HIS A 51 7.17 12.53 -2.30
N ARG A 52 8.35 12.74 -2.90
CA ARG A 52 8.77 14.08 -3.34
C ARG A 52 7.85 14.63 -4.44
N ASP A 53 7.56 13.80 -5.42
CA ASP A 53 6.84 14.19 -6.63
C ASP A 53 5.33 14.39 -6.39
N MET A 54 4.79 13.74 -5.35
CA MET A 54 3.41 13.96 -4.89
C MET A 54 3.21 15.28 -4.15
N ASN A 55 4.28 16.00 -3.78
CA ASN A 55 4.17 17.31 -3.13
C ASN A 55 3.87 18.41 -4.18
N VAL A 56 2.72 18.29 -4.86
CA VAL A 56 2.27 19.25 -5.87
C VAL A 56 1.49 20.39 -5.23
N PRO A 57 1.67 21.64 -5.70
CA PRO A 57 0.85 22.76 -5.25
C PRO A 57 -0.62 22.55 -5.62
N LEU A 58 -1.51 22.68 -4.62
CA LEU A 58 -2.95 22.59 -4.82
C LEU A 58 -3.50 23.91 -5.37
N THR A 59 -4.46 23.82 -6.31
CA THR A 59 -5.09 24.97 -6.97
C THR A 59 -6.41 25.37 -6.34
N GLY A 60 -7.03 24.45 -5.57
CA GLY A 60 -8.40 24.59 -5.04
C GLY A 60 -9.49 24.08 -5.99
N ASP A 61 -9.11 23.66 -7.21
CA ASP A 61 -9.98 22.94 -8.14
C ASP A 61 -9.75 21.44 -7.93
N ALA A 62 -10.76 20.73 -7.40
CA ALA A 62 -10.63 19.34 -7.01
C ALA A 62 -10.28 18.41 -8.19
N ASP A 63 -10.80 18.67 -9.38
CA ASP A 63 -10.52 17.85 -10.56
C ASP A 63 -9.09 18.05 -11.04
N VAL A 64 -8.60 19.29 -11.03
CA VAL A 64 -7.21 19.63 -11.38
C VAL A 64 -6.25 19.06 -10.36
N ASP A 65 -6.55 19.25 -9.07
CA ASP A 65 -5.69 18.80 -7.97
C ASP A 65 -5.60 17.27 -7.94
N PHE A 66 -6.72 16.57 -8.20
CA PHE A 66 -6.73 15.12 -8.36
C PHE A 66 -5.83 14.68 -9.52
N ALA A 67 -6.02 15.22 -10.72
CA ALA A 67 -5.24 14.80 -11.89
C ALA A 67 -3.74 15.08 -11.71
N ARG A 68 -3.38 16.25 -11.15
CA ARG A 68 -1.99 16.60 -10.87
C ARG A 68 -1.32 15.69 -9.84
N SER A 69 -2.06 15.31 -8.78
CA SER A 69 -1.55 14.43 -7.73
C SER A 69 -1.47 12.97 -8.18
N MET A 70 -2.43 12.51 -9.00
CA MET A 70 -2.46 11.12 -9.46
C MET A 70 -1.40 10.82 -10.50
N ILE A 71 -0.92 11.76 -11.29
CA ILE A 71 0.18 11.54 -12.24
C ILE A 71 1.45 11.03 -11.54
N PRO A 72 2.02 11.72 -10.55
CA PRO A 72 3.19 11.20 -9.83
C PRO A 72 2.90 9.93 -9.02
N HIS A 73 1.69 9.77 -8.46
CA HIS A 73 1.29 8.54 -7.79
C HIS A 73 1.34 7.33 -8.75
N HIS A 74 0.79 7.48 -9.96
CA HIS A 74 0.82 6.44 -10.98
C HIS A 74 2.23 6.17 -11.47
N GLN A 75 3.06 7.19 -11.61
CA GLN A 75 4.47 6.99 -11.95
C GLN A 75 5.20 6.16 -10.90
N GLY A 76 4.95 6.41 -9.60
CA GLY A 76 5.50 5.60 -8.53
C GLY A 76 5.05 4.12 -8.60
N ALA A 77 3.79 3.86 -8.96
CA ALA A 77 3.31 2.50 -9.16
C ALA A 77 4.01 1.81 -10.36
N ILE A 78 4.25 2.52 -11.45
CA ILE A 78 5.03 2.03 -12.60
C ILE A 78 6.46 1.69 -12.18
N ASP A 79 7.09 2.54 -11.40
CA ASP A 79 8.48 2.34 -10.95
C ASP A 79 8.58 1.10 -10.04
N MET A 80 7.64 0.91 -9.11
CA MET A 80 7.57 -0.29 -8.28
C MET A 80 7.30 -1.56 -9.12
N ALA A 81 6.43 -1.49 -10.12
CA ALA A 81 6.17 -2.61 -11.02
C ALA A 81 7.42 -3.00 -11.82
N LYS A 82 8.18 -2.02 -12.32
CA LYS A 82 9.46 -2.26 -13.01
C LYS A 82 10.50 -2.92 -12.11
N ILE A 83 10.53 -2.60 -10.81
CA ILE A 83 11.40 -3.31 -9.84
C ILE A 83 11.00 -4.77 -9.71
N VAL A 84 9.70 -5.07 -9.66
CA VAL A 84 9.20 -6.45 -9.66
C VAL A 84 9.61 -7.17 -10.95
N LEU A 85 9.51 -6.53 -12.10
CA LEU A 85 9.94 -7.13 -13.38
C LEU A 85 11.45 -7.38 -13.45
N ALA A 86 12.26 -6.60 -12.76
CA ALA A 86 13.71 -6.77 -12.71
C ALA A 86 14.16 -7.83 -11.68
N HIS A 87 13.49 -7.95 -10.55
CA HIS A 87 13.97 -8.71 -9.40
C HIS A 87 13.00 -9.82 -8.93
N GLY A 88 11.72 -9.71 -9.25
CA GLY A 88 10.68 -10.65 -8.84
C GLY A 88 10.76 -11.97 -9.60
N LYS A 89 10.39 -13.06 -8.94
CA LYS A 89 10.45 -14.42 -9.49
C LYS A 89 9.09 -15.08 -9.65
N ASP A 90 8.09 -14.62 -8.90
CA ASP A 90 6.74 -15.17 -8.97
C ASP A 90 6.06 -14.77 -10.27
N PRO A 91 5.60 -15.73 -11.10
CA PRO A 91 5.03 -15.43 -12.42
C PRO A 91 3.70 -14.67 -12.33
N ALA A 92 2.89 -14.89 -11.29
CA ALA A 92 1.63 -14.19 -11.14
C ALA A 92 1.85 -12.72 -10.76
N ILE A 93 2.82 -12.45 -9.87
CA ILE A 93 3.19 -11.09 -9.48
C ILE A 93 3.87 -10.35 -10.64
N ARG A 94 4.71 -11.03 -11.42
CA ARG A 94 5.32 -10.43 -12.62
C ARG A 94 4.26 -10.05 -13.66
N LYS A 95 3.28 -10.92 -13.90
CA LYS A 95 2.16 -10.64 -14.80
C LYS A 95 1.35 -9.43 -14.30
N LEU A 96 1.03 -9.37 -13.01
CA LEU A 96 0.37 -8.20 -12.41
C LEU A 96 1.19 -6.92 -12.62
N ALA A 97 2.51 -6.97 -12.47
CA ALA A 97 3.38 -5.82 -12.68
C ALA A 97 3.35 -5.31 -14.13
N GLU A 98 3.32 -6.21 -15.12
CA GLU A 98 3.14 -5.84 -16.55
C GLU A 98 1.80 -5.14 -16.78
N GLU A 99 0.71 -5.68 -16.22
CA GLU A 99 -0.64 -5.11 -16.30
C GLU A 99 -0.71 -3.72 -15.64
N VAL A 100 -0.06 -3.55 -14.47
CA VAL A 100 0.05 -2.26 -13.77
C VAL A 100 0.77 -1.24 -14.64
N VAL A 101 1.91 -1.57 -15.25
CA VAL A 101 2.63 -0.63 -16.12
C VAL A 101 1.71 -0.14 -17.25
N ALA A 102 1.07 -1.06 -17.97
CA ALA A 102 0.22 -0.70 -19.11
C ALA A 102 -0.99 0.17 -18.71
N ALA A 103 -1.67 -0.19 -17.62
CA ALA A 103 -2.82 0.55 -17.12
C ALA A 103 -2.44 1.95 -16.66
N GLN A 104 -1.39 2.06 -15.84
CA GLN A 104 -0.96 3.34 -15.27
C GLN A 104 -0.41 4.31 -16.34
N GLU A 105 0.32 3.82 -17.34
CA GLU A 105 0.77 4.63 -18.47
C GLU A 105 -0.42 5.21 -19.26
N SER A 106 -1.46 4.41 -19.51
CA SER A 106 -2.68 4.86 -20.17
C SER A 106 -3.42 5.95 -19.38
N GLU A 107 -3.54 5.76 -18.07
CA GLU A 107 -4.21 6.72 -17.18
C GLU A 107 -3.42 8.04 -17.04
N ILE A 108 -2.10 7.98 -16.96
CA ILE A 108 -1.24 9.17 -16.99
C ILE A 108 -1.46 9.95 -18.30
N ALA A 109 -1.48 9.26 -19.44
CA ALA A 109 -1.70 9.90 -20.73
C ALA A 109 -3.06 10.60 -20.79
N MET A 110 -4.10 9.96 -20.27
CA MET A 110 -5.45 10.53 -20.19
C MET A 110 -5.46 11.78 -19.31
N MET A 111 -4.90 11.73 -18.10
CA MET A 111 -4.85 12.87 -17.18
C MET A 111 -4.06 14.05 -17.74
N ARG A 112 -2.91 13.79 -18.37
CA ARG A 112 -2.11 14.83 -19.05
C ARG A 112 -2.88 15.50 -20.17
N LYS A 113 -3.57 14.71 -21.02
CA LYS A 113 -4.42 15.23 -22.10
C LYS A 113 -5.55 16.08 -21.54
N TRP A 114 -6.19 15.65 -20.47
CA TRP A 114 -7.27 16.40 -19.82
C TRP A 114 -6.78 17.73 -19.25
N LEU A 115 -5.65 17.72 -18.52
CA LEU A 115 -5.04 18.94 -17.98
C LEU A 115 -4.67 19.93 -19.10
N ALA A 116 -4.05 19.44 -20.19
CA ALA A 116 -3.71 20.29 -21.33
C ALA A 116 -4.94 20.94 -21.97
N ALA A 117 -6.05 20.21 -22.09
CA ALA A 117 -7.31 20.76 -22.61
C ALA A 117 -7.91 21.82 -21.68
N LYS A 118 -7.57 21.83 -20.40
CA LYS A 118 -7.96 22.85 -19.41
C LYS A 118 -6.98 24.02 -19.31
N GLY A 119 -5.88 23.99 -20.05
CA GLY A 119 -4.82 25.01 -19.96
C GLY A 119 -4.04 24.97 -18.64
N LYS A 120 -3.91 23.79 -18.04
CA LYS A 120 -3.34 23.56 -16.71
C LYS A 120 -2.04 22.73 -16.77
#